data_d11d385240617d08e4e83f478ac36aad
#
_entry.id   d11d385240617d08e4e83f478ac36aad
#
_cell.length_a   1.000
_cell.length_b   1.000
_cell.length_c   1.000
_cell.angle_alpha   90.00
_cell.angle_beta   90.00
_cell.angle_gamma   90.00
#
_symmetry.space_group_name_H-M   'P 1'
#
loop_
_entity.id
_entity.type
_entity.pdbx_description
1 polymer ?
#
loop_
_entity_poly.entity_id
_entity_poly.type
_entity_poly.pdbx_seq_one_letter_code
_entity_poly.pdbx_strand_id
1 'polypeptide(L)'
;YSSPALLKEWQDLVLEYGFAYGQGGVALRGKKFLTAITTGGGEKAYCRQGHNYFSIRELLAPFQQTANLCGMEYLPPFVVHGTHQLREPHQIAKHAEDYRSLISALRDNTVHWDKLAQMKTLNQDLSQIFKPSEVSHHA
;
A
#
# COMPACT_ATOMS: atom_id res chain seq x y z
N TYR A 1 13.61 -4.96 6.96
CA TYR A 1 13.53 -5.26 5.51
C TYR A 1 12.52 -6.37 5.21
N SER A 2 11.78 -6.83 6.18
CA SER A 2 10.71 -7.81 6.10
C SER A 2 9.60 -7.41 7.07
N SER A 3 8.56 -8.23 7.17
CA SER A 3 7.49 -8.00 8.14
C SER A 3 7.87 -8.50 9.54
N PRO A 4 7.21 -8.00 10.60
CA PRO A 4 7.28 -8.63 11.91
C PRO A 4 6.87 -10.11 11.85
N ALA A 5 7.50 -10.95 12.68
CA ALA A 5 7.22 -12.39 12.71
C ALA A 5 5.74 -12.69 12.96
N LEU A 6 5.11 -11.94 13.86
CA LEU A 6 3.68 -12.07 14.17
C LEU A 6 2.76 -11.85 12.95
N LEU A 7 3.08 -10.86 12.09
CA LEU A 7 2.31 -10.63 10.87
C LEU A 7 2.48 -11.80 9.89
N LYS A 8 3.68 -12.35 9.80
CA LYS A 8 3.97 -13.48 8.94
C LYS A 8 3.23 -14.74 9.39
N GLU A 9 3.29 -15.03 10.69
CA GLU A 9 2.56 -16.13 11.31
C GLU A 9 1.04 -15.99 11.09
N TRP A 10 0.50 -14.77 11.30
CA TRP A 10 -0.90 -14.50 11.03
C TRP A 10 -1.28 -14.78 9.57
N GLN A 11 -0.47 -14.36 8.60
CA GLN A 11 -0.71 -14.65 7.19
C GLN A 11 -0.69 -16.16 6.91
N ASP A 12 0.27 -16.89 7.47
CA ASP A 12 0.40 -18.33 7.28
C ASP A 12 -0.80 -19.10 7.88
N LEU A 13 -1.40 -18.59 8.96
CA LEU A 13 -2.57 -19.20 9.61
C LEU A 13 -3.90 -18.86 8.92
N VAL A 14 -4.07 -17.64 8.38
CA VAL A 14 -5.36 -17.21 7.83
C VAL A 14 -5.49 -17.41 6.32
N LEU A 15 -4.37 -17.50 5.60
CA LEU A 15 -4.37 -17.73 4.16
C LEU A 15 -4.32 -19.24 3.87
N GLU A 16 -5.41 -19.93 4.18
CA GLU A 16 -5.49 -21.38 4.09
C GLU A 16 -5.76 -21.86 2.66
N TYR A 17 -5.26 -23.05 2.35
CA TYR A 17 -5.61 -23.79 1.14
C TYR A 17 -7.11 -24.11 1.12
N GLY A 18 -7.76 -23.91 -0.03
CA GLY A 18 -9.19 -24.12 -0.18
C GLY A 18 -10.06 -22.92 0.25
N PHE A 19 -9.47 -21.94 0.95
CA PHE A 19 -10.10 -20.65 1.29
C PHE A 19 -9.49 -19.50 0.50
N ALA A 20 -8.21 -19.20 0.74
CA ALA A 20 -7.50 -18.08 0.14
C ALA A 20 -6.90 -18.42 -1.23
N TYR A 21 -6.46 -19.65 -1.43
CA TYR A 21 -5.82 -20.13 -2.66
C TYR A 21 -6.05 -21.63 -2.87
N GLY A 22 -5.55 -22.17 -4.00
CA GLY A 22 -5.68 -23.57 -4.34
C GLY A 22 -7.07 -23.95 -4.85
N GLN A 23 -7.38 -25.25 -4.83
CA GLN A 23 -8.65 -25.74 -5.34
C GLN A 23 -9.82 -25.27 -4.47
N GLY A 24 -10.73 -24.47 -5.05
CA GLY A 24 -11.85 -23.87 -4.33
C GLY A 24 -11.52 -22.59 -3.56
N GLY A 25 -10.24 -22.26 -3.38
CA GLY A 25 -9.79 -21.08 -2.65
C GLY A 25 -9.93 -19.78 -3.46
N VAL A 26 -11.10 -19.16 -3.41
CA VAL A 26 -11.45 -17.96 -4.19
C VAL A 26 -11.93 -16.79 -3.32
N ALA A 27 -11.90 -16.93 -1.99
CA ALA A 27 -12.49 -15.96 -1.07
C ALA A 27 -11.86 -14.54 -1.15
N LEU A 28 -10.60 -14.45 -1.57
CA LEU A 28 -9.85 -13.20 -1.69
C LEU A 28 -9.72 -12.69 -3.13
N ARG A 29 -10.22 -13.45 -4.11
CA ARG A 29 -10.08 -13.09 -5.53
C ARG A 29 -10.68 -11.73 -5.82
N GLY A 30 -9.91 -10.87 -6.49
CA GLY A 30 -10.30 -9.52 -6.86
C GLY A 30 -10.32 -8.51 -5.71
N LYS A 31 -10.01 -8.92 -4.48
CA LYS A 31 -9.83 -7.98 -3.37
C LYS A 31 -8.55 -7.17 -3.55
N LYS A 32 -8.57 -5.92 -3.09
CA LYS A 32 -7.40 -5.04 -3.11
C LYS A 32 -6.50 -5.33 -1.91
N PHE A 33 -5.21 -5.46 -2.14
CA PHE A 33 -4.21 -5.63 -1.09
C PHE A 33 -3.25 -4.44 -1.09
N LEU A 34 -3.21 -3.71 0.02
CA LEU A 34 -2.37 -2.54 0.24
C LEU A 34 -1.38 -2.82 1.38
N THR A 35 -0.12 -2.46 1.18
CA THR A 35 0.86 -2.37 2.26
C THR A 35 1.11 -0.92 2.64
N ALA A 36 0.96 -0.59 3.93
CA ALA A 36 1.35 0.70 4.50
C ALA A 36 2.56 0.49 5.40
N ILE A 37 3.66 1.16 5.10
CA ILE A 37 4.93 0.96 5.79
C ILE A 37 5.59 2.28 6.15
N THR A 38 6.45 2.22 7.16
CA THR A 38 7.37 3.29 7.51
C THR A 38 8.81 2.84 7.34
N THR A 39 9.70 3.76 7.00
CA THR A 39 11.13 3.47 6.88
C THR A 39 11.97 4.48 7.66
N GLY A 40 13.03 4.03 8.33
CA GLY A 40 13.98 4.92 8.99
C GLY A 40 14.82 5.72 8.00
N GLY A 41 15.24 5.10 6.88
CA GLY A 41 15.96 5.76 5.80
C GLY A 41 15.07 6.62 4.91
N GLY A 42 15.62 7.69 4.34
CA GLY A 42 14.93 8.50 3.33
C GLY A 42 14.73 7.73 2.00
N GLU A 43 13.88 8.25 1.13
CA GLU A 43 13.52 7.61 -0.15
C GLU A 43 14.74 7.21 -0.99
N LYS A 44 15.74 8.09 -1.07
CA LYS A 44 16.98 7.85 -1.84
C LYS A 44 17.79 6.64 -1.38
N ALA A 45 17.56 6.16 -0.14
CA ALA A 45 18.23 4.96 0.35
C ALA A 45 17.71 3.68 -0.30
N TYR A 46 16.48 3.70 -0.88
CA TYR A 46 15.76 2.53 -1.39
C TYR A 46 15.79 2.49 -2.92
N CYS A 47 16.96 2.39 -3.49
CA CYS A 47 17.21 2.18 -4.92
C CYS A 47 18.53 1.43 -5.12
N ARG A 48 18.83 1.01 -6.36
CA ARG A 48 20.06 0.25 -6.69
C ARG A 48 21.35 0.97 -6.33
N GLN A 49 21.35 2.31 -6.42
CA GLN A 49 22.50 3.16 -6.08
C GLN A 49 22.43 3.68 -4.64
N GLY A 50 21.36 3.39 -3.90
CA GLY A 50 21.18 3.80 -2.52
C GLY A 50 21.78 2.82 -1.52
N HIS A 51 21.75 3.19 -0.25
CA HIS A 51 22.32 2.40 0.86
C HIS A 51 21.76 0.98 0.95
N ASN A 52 20.47 0.80 0.62
CA ASN A 52 19.79 -0.49 0.76
C ASN A 52 19.86 -1.37 -0.50
N TYR A 53 20.37 -0.87 -1.63
CA TYR A 53 20.52 -1.59 -2.91
C TYR A 53 19.23 -2.13 -3.51
N PHE A 54 18.11 -2.05 -2.84
CA PHE A 54 16.79 -2.53 -3.26
C PHE A 54 15.75 -1.40 -3.13
N SER A 55 14.85 -1.35 -4.08
CA SER A 55 13.66 -0.50 -3.98
C SER A 55 12.67 -1.06 -2.95
N ILE A 56 11.76 -0.22 -2.46
CA ILE A 56 10.68 -0.67 -1.58
C ILE A 56 9.86 -1.78 -2.23
N ARG A 57 9.57 -1.70 -3.52
CA ARG A 57 8.78 -2.72 -4.22
C ARG A 57 9.51 -4.07 -4.26
N GLU A 58 10.83 -4.08 -4.45
CA GLU A 58 11.62 -5.31 -4.40
C GLU A 58 11.62 -5.93 -3.00
N LEU A 59 11.69 -5.11 -1.94
CA LEU A 59 11.61 -5.57 -0.55
C LEU A 59 10.21 -6.10 -0.19
N LEU A 60 9.16 -5.62 -0.87
CA LEU A 60 7.78 -6.07 -0.70
C LEU A 60 7.36 -7.21 -1.64
N ALA A 61 8.28 -7.75 -2.44
CA ALA A 61 7.99 -8.85 -3.36
C ALA A 61 7.29 -10.06 -2.72
N PRO A 62 7.60 -10.49 -1.48
CA PRO A 62 6.87 -11.58 -0.81
C PRO A 62 5.38 -11.27 -0.64
N PHE A 63 5.01 -10.03 -0.31
CA PHE A 63 3.60 -9.62 -0.17
C PHE A 63 2.88 -9.58 -1.52
N GLN A 64 3.56 -9.09 -2.55
CA GLN A 64 3.03 -9.13 -3.91
C GLN A 64 2.78 -10.57 -4.37
N GLN A 65 3.71 -11.48 -4.09
CA GLN A 65 3.55 -12.88 -4.45
C GLN A 65 2.42 -13.55 -3.67
N THR A 66 2.23 -13.22 -2.40
CA THR A 66 1.08 -13.65 -1.60
C THR A 66 -0.23 -13.16 -2.21
N ALA A 67 -0.30 -11.89 -2.60
CA ALA A 67 -1.47 -11.34 -3.29
C ALA A 67 -1.77 -12.09 -4.60
N ASN A 68 -0.75 -12.35 -5.41
CA ASN A 68 -0.89 -13.10 -6.67
C ASN A 68 -1.41 -14.52 -6.41
N LEU A 69 -0.87 -15.22 -5.42
CA LEU A 69 -1.30 -16.58 -5.05
C LEU A 69 -2.78 -16.61 -4.66
N CYS A 70 -3.24 -15.59 -3.92
CA CYS A 70 -4.63 -15.49 -3.45
C CYS A 70 -5.57 -14.83 -4.47
N GLY A 71 -5.09 -14.46 -5.67
CA GLY A 71 -5.88 -13.77 -6.69
C GLY A 71 -6.30 -12.35 -6.30
N MET A 72 -5.57 -11.74 -5.38
CA MET A 72 -5.78 -10.34 -4.99
C MET A 72 -5.07 -9.39 -5.95
N GLU A 73 -5.56 -8.16 -6.02
CA GLU A 73 -4.92 -7.07 -6.74
C GLU A 73 -3.98 -6.30 -5.81
N TYR A 74 -2.66 -6.46 -6.02
CA TYR A 74 -1.66 -5.79 -5.20
C TYR A 74 -1.47 -4.34 -5.63
N LEU A 75 -1.83 -3.41 -4.74
CA LEU A 75 -1.69 -1.98 -4.98
C LEU A 75 -0.26 -1.50 -4.70
N PRO A 76 0.16 -0.36 -5.29
CA PRO A 76 1.38 0.30 -4.86
C PRO A 76 1.36 0.58 -3.36
N PRO A 77 2.50 0.51 -2.65
CA PRO A 77 2.54 0.71 -1.21
C PRO A 77 2.32 2.19 -0.84
N PHE A 78 1.75 2.43 0.34
CA PHE A 78 1.84 3.72 1.03
C PHE A 78 3.11 3.73 1.89
N VAL A 79 4.02 4.68 1.69
CA VAL A 79 5.35 4.66 2.32
C VAL A 79 5.66 5.99 2.99
N VAL A 80 5.92 5.98 4.30
CA VAL A 80 6.45 7.14 5.02
C VAL A 80 7.95 6.95 5.22
N HIS A 81 8.75 7.68 4.44
CA HIS A 81 10.20 7.63 4.49
C HIS A 81 10.78 8.52 5.57
N GLY A 82 11.96 8.15 6.10
CA GLY A 82 12.77 9.01 6.96
C GLY A 82 12.13 9.30 8.32
N THR A 83 11.42 8.34 8.93
CA THR A 83 10.68 8.56 10.17
C THR A 83 11.53 9.06 11.34
N HIS A 84 12.84 8.79 11.35
CA HIS A 84 13.76 9.35 12.35
C HIS A 84 13.95 10.87 12.21
N GLN A 85 13.55 11.46 11.09
CA GLN A 85 13.64 12.89 10.82
C GLN A 85 12.32 13.63 11.07
N LEU A 86 11.21 12.90 11.28
CA LEU A 86 9.90 13.46 11.59
C LEU A 86 9.85 13.85 13.08
N ARG A 87 10.32 15.06 13.40
CA ARG A 87 10.41 15.53 14.78
C ARG A 87 9.20 16.35 15.21
N GLU A 88 8.50 16.95 14.25
CA GLU A 88 7.40 17.86 14.52
C GLU A 88 6.05 17.14 14.39
N PRO A 89 5.13 17.31 15.35
CA PRO A 89 3.81 16.65 15.32
C PRO A 89 3.02 16.90 14.03
N HIS A 90 3.15 18.06 13.41
CA HIS A 90 2.43 18.40 12.18
C HIS A 90 2.89 17.55 10.97
N GLN A 91 4.17 17.12 10.94
CA GLN A 91 4.68 16.25 9.89
C GLN A 91 4.03 14.86 9.96
N ILE A 92 3.90 14.33 11.17
CA ILE A 92 3.22 13.04 11.42
C ILE A 92 1.73 13.17 11.10
N ALA A 93 1.09 14.26 11.55
CA ALA A 93 -0.31 14.53 11.29
C ALA A 93 -0.64 14.58 9.79
N LYS A 94 0.26 15.19 8.98
CA LYS A 94 0.09 15.21 7.54
C LYS A 94 0.06 13.81 6.94
N HIS A 95 1.01 12.94 7.28
CA HIS A 95 1.02 11.56 6.78
C HIS A 95 -0.21 10.76 7.23
N ALA A 96 -0.69 10.99 8.46
CA ALA A 96 -1.91 10.37 8.96
C ALA A 96 -3.15 10.82 8.17
N GLU A 97 -3.24 12.10 7.82
CA GLU A 97 -4.34 12.64 7.02
C GLU A 97 -4.27 12.15 5.57
N ASP A 98 -3.09 12.11 4.97
CA ASP A 98 -2.88 11.54 3.64
C ASP A 98 -3.33 10.08 3.59
N TYR A 99 -2.98 9.28 4.61
CA TYR A 99 -3.40 7.88 4.71
C TYR A 99 -4.91 7.74 4.90
N ARG A 100 -5.51 8.56 5.78
CA ARG A 100 -6.97 8.58 6.01
C ARG A 100 -7.71 8.90 4.71
N SER A 101 -7.29 9.95 4.01
CA SER A 101 -7.91 10.38 2.75
C SER A 101 -7.81 9.27 1.69
N LEU A 102 -6.65 8.61 1.57
CA LEU A 102 -6.46 7.50 0.65
C LEU A 102 -7.41 6.34 0.96
N ILE A 103 -7.46 5.87 2.23
CA ILE A 103 -8.31 4.74 2.61
C ILE A 103 -9.79 5.06 2.38
N SER A 104 -10.21 6.29 2.69
CA SER A 104 -11.58 6.74 2.42
C SER A 104 -11.89 6.73 0.93
N ALA A 105 -10.99 7.25 0.10
CA ALA A 105 -11.17 7.28 -1.35
C ALA A 105 -11.18 5.87 -1.98
N LEU A 106 -10.36 4.94 -1.47
CA LEU A 106 -10.37 3.54 -1.89
C LEU A 106 -11.70 2.86 -1.52
N ARG A 107 -12.18 3.05 -0.28
CA ARG A 107 -13.47 2.53 0.19
C ARG A 107 -14.63 3.04 -0.66
N ASP A 108 -14.63 4.34 -0.96
CA ASP A 108 -15.72 5.03 -1.64
C ASP A 108 -15.60 4.97 -3.18
N ASN A 109 -14.55 4.28 -3.69
CA ASN A 109 -14.28 4.13 -5.12
C ASN A 109 -14.12 5.48 -5.86
N THR A 110 -13.61 6.50 -5.16
CA THR A 110 -13.35 7.85 -5.69
C THR A 110 -11.92 8.05 -6.17
N VAL A 111 -11.28 6.97 -6.62
CA VAL A 111 -9.91 6.99 -7.18
C VAL A 111 -9.91 6.66 -8.67
N HIS A 112 -8.93 7.20 -9.41
CA HIS A 112 -8.59 6.79 -10.77
C HIS A 112 -7.67 5.57 -10.71
N TRP A 113 -8.23 4.36 -10.87
CA TRP A 113 -7.51 3.10 -10.71
C TRP A 113 -6.35 2.92 -11.69
N ASP A 114 -6.52 3.39 -12.93
CA ASP A 114 -5.50 3.40 -13.97
C ASP A 114 -4.26 4.21 -13.60
N LYS A 115 -4.46 5.40 -13.04
CA LYS A 115 -3.38 6.27 -12.55
C LYS A 115 -2.73 5.67 -11.30
N LEU A 116 -3.55 5.19 -10.35
CA LEU A 116 -3.08 4.57 -9.11
C LEU A 116 -2.14 3.40 -9.40
N ALA A 117 -2.49 2.53 -10.35
CA ALA A 117 -1.68 1.36 -10.71
C ALA A 117 -0.29 1.72 -11.26
N GLN A 118 -0.12 2.90 -11.81
CA GLN A 118 1.16 3.38 -12.39
C GLN A 118 2.09 4.04 -11.36
N MET A 119 1.61 4.32 -10.15
CA MET A 119 2.41 4.99 -9.12
C MET A 119 3.47 4.07 -8.52
N LYS A 120 4.59 4.65 -8.10
CA LYS A 120 5.60 3.91 -7.31
C LYS A 120 5.12 3.70 -5.88
N THR A 121 4.59 4.76 -5.27
CA THR A 121 3.95 4.74 -3.94
C THR A 121 2.67 5.55 -4.00
N LEU A 122 1.65 5.16 -3.23
CA LEU A 122 0.32 5.79 -3.28
C LEU A 122 0.31 7.23 -2.75
N ASN A 123 1.24 7.58 -1.89
CA ASN A 123 1.37 8.93 -1.32
C ASN A 123 2.38 9.82 -2.05
N GLN A 124 2.82 9.44 -3.24
CA GLN A 124 3.70 10.26 -4.05
C GLN A 124 2.99 11.54 -4.50
N ASP A 125 1.76 11.42 -4.99
CA ASP A 125 0.90 12.54 -5.37
C ASP A 125 -0.57 12.11 -5.33
N LEU A 126 -1.22 12.30 -4.19
CA LEU A 126 -2.61 11.94 -3.97
C LEU A 126 -3.59 12.72 -4.86
N SER A 127 -3.22 13.95 -5.25
CA SER A 127 -4.09 14.77 -6.09
C SER A 127 -4.33 14.18 -7.47
N GLN A 128 -3.38 13.41 -7.99
CA GLN A 128 -3.51 12.75 -9.29
C GLN A 128 -4.44 11.55 -9.30
N ILE A 129 -4.61 10.90 -8.14
CA ILE A 129 -5.42 9.68 -8.05
C ILE A 129 -6.84 9.92 -7.57
N PHE A 130 -7.14 11.04 -6.91
CA PHE A 130 -8.49 11.34 -6.48
C PHE A 130 -9.34 11.85 -7.65
N LYS A 131 -10.56 11.34 -7.77
CA LYS A 131 -11.57 11.89 -8.67
C LYS A 131 -12.05 13.23 -8.13
N PRO A 132 -12.35 14.22 -9.00
CA PRO A 132 -13.01 15.44 -8.55
C PRO A 132 -14.29 15.09 -7.79
N SER A 133 -14.55 15.79 -6.67
CA SER A 133 -15.85 15.70 -6.01
C SER A 133 -16.92 16.14 -6.99
N GLU A 134 -17.88 15.30 -7.31
CA GLU A 134 -19.10 15.74 -7.99
C GLU A 134 -19.81 16.70 -7.04
N VAL A 135 -19.66 17.99 -7.29
CA VAL A 135 -20.46 19.01 -6.63
C VAL A 135 -21.88 18.81 -7.16
N SER A 136 -22.73 18.17 -6.35
CA SER A 136 -24.16 18.07 -6.63
C SER A 136 -24.73 19.48 -6.67
N HIS A 137 -24.80 20.07 -7.84
CA HIS A 137 -25.67 21.22 -8.08
C HIS A 137 -27.10 20.70 -8.04
N HIS A 138 -27.68 20.65 -6.84
CA HIS A 138 -29.11 20.67 -6.71
C HIS A 138 -29.57 22.12 -6.93
N ALA A 139 -30.07 22.41 -8.13
CA ALA A 139 -30.84 23.58 -8.45
C ALA A 139 -32.26 23.43 -7.89
#